data_0c4c8d6357f1c1d54ff7ae94db474dd1
#
_entry.id   0c4c8d6357f1c1d54ff7ae94db474dd1
#
_cell.length_a   1.000
_cell.length_b   1.000
_cell.length_c   1.000
_cell.angle_alpha   90.00
_cell.angle_beta   90.00
_cell.angle_gamma   90.00
#
_symmetry.space_group_name_H-M   'P 1'
#
loop_
_entity.id
_entity.type
_entity.pdbx_description
1 polymer ?
#
loop_
_entity_poly.entity_id
_entity_poly.type
_entity_poly.pdbx_seq_one_letter_code
_entity_poly.pdbx_strand_id
1 'polypeptide(L)'
;MVTTASAGFDPTVKVMTLAEAVRWRAEQTGRVVFTNGVFDLLHPGHVDVIVGARRHGDVLVVAINSDDSVRRLKGPERPVRTEAERAYVLAAFAAVDAVVVFAEDTPLEAVRALQPDVIVKGGDYHEATIVGAAEVRARGGHVVVVPLTPGQSTTSIIERLRGHHS
;
A
#
# COMPACT_ATOMS: atom_id res chain seq x y z
N MET A 1 12.66 41.59 -7.43
CA MET A 1 11.97 40.66 -6.52
C MET A 1 12.02 39.29 -7.19
N VAL A 2 12.89 38.40 -6.74
CA VAL A 2 12.93 37.02 -7.22
C VAL A 2 11.87 36.27 -6.44
N THR A 3 10.76 35.94 -7.10
CA THR A 3 9.74 35.06 -6.55
C THR A 3 10.38 33.69 -6.45
N THR A 4 10.77 33.25 -5.26
CA THR A 4 11.12 31.87 -5.00
C THR A 4 9.87 31.05 -5.29
N ALA A 5 9.89 30.32 -6.41
CA ALA A 5 8.88 29.31 -6.66
C ALA A 5 8.88 28.37 -5.42
N SER A 6 7.73 28.27 -4.76
CA SER A 6 7.50 27.25 -3.73
C SER A 6 7.90 25.92 -4.35
N ALA A 7 8.83 25.18 -3.73
CA ALA A 7 9.15 23.84 -4.15
C ALA A 7 7.84 23.05 -4.16
N GLY A 8 7.34 22.74 -5.35
CA GLY A 8 6.07 22.04 -5.52
C GLY A 8 6.12 20.70 -4.80
N PHE A 9 4.98 20.20 -4.36
CA PHE A 9 4.88 18.86 -3.79
C PHE A 9 5.37 17.82 -4.80
N ASP A 10 6.42 17.08 -4.46
CA ASP A 10 6.96 15.97 -5.25
C ASP A 10 6.61 14.63 -4.56
N PRO A 11 5.68 13.84 -5.14
CA PRO A 11 5.33 12.54 -4.56
C PRO A 11 6.52 11.58 -4.45
N THR A 12 7.52 11.69 -5.33
CA THR A 12 8.63 10.73 -5.39
C THR A 12 9.45 10.68 -4.10
N VAL A 13 9.45 11.75 -3.31
CA VAL A 13 10.15 11.79 -2.01
C VAL A 13 9.58 10.80 -0.99
N LYS A 14 8.35 10.32 -1.20
CA LYS A 14 7.71 9.30 -0.36
C LYS A 14 7.96 7.86 -0.85
N VAL A 15 8.50 7.68 -2.06
CA VAL A 15 8.82 6.35 -2.60
C VAL A 15 10.21 5.97 -2.13
N MET A 16 10.29 4.87 -1.36
CA MET A 16 11.49 4.47 -0.64
C MET A 16 11.84 3.01 -0.94
N THR A 17 13.11 2.69 -0.97
CA THR A 17 13.57 1.31 -0.81
C THR A 17 13.22 0.81 0.59
N LEU A 18 13.17 -0.50 0.80
CA LEU A 18 12.90 -1.05 2.14
C LEU A 18 13.93 -0.55 3.17
N ALA A 19 15.21 -0.47 2.79
CA ALA A 19 16.26 0.04 3.68
C ALA A 19 16.08 1.52 4.06
N GLU A 20 15.64 2.36 3.13
CA GLU A 20 15.30 3.76 3.39
C GLU A 20 14.08 3.87 4.30
N ALA A 21 13.06 3.07 4.03
CA ALA A 21 11.84 3.06 4.83
C ALA A 21 12.09 2.57 6.27
N VAL A 22 13.03 1.64 6.49
CA VAL A 22 13.45 1.21 7.84
C VAL A 22 14.12 2.37 8.59
N ARG A 23 15.00 3.13 7.94
CA ARG A 23 15.61 4.33 8.55
C ARG A 23 14.55 5.39 8.85
N TRP A 24 13.69 5.67 7.88
CA TRP A 24 12.57 6.60 8.05
C TRP A 24 11.64 6.16 9.21
N ARG A 25 11.35 4.83 9.30
CA ARG A 25 10.53 4.28 10.40
C ARG A 25 11.16 4.54 11.77
N ALA A 26 12.47 4.43 11.90
CA ALA A 26 13.17 4.65 13.16
C ALA A 26 13.07 6.10 13.67
N GLU A 27 12.80 7.05 12.79
CA GLU A 27 12.60 8.48 13.12
C GLU A 27 11.15 8.79 13.55
N GLN A 28 10.21 7.86 13.30
CA GLN A 28 8.81 8.08 13.65
C GLN A 28 8.57 7.79 15.14
N THR A 29 8.06 8.79 15.85
CA THR A 29 7.69 8.69 17.27
C THR A 29 6.22 8.30 17.46
N GLY A 30 5.40 8.49 16.43
CA GLY A 30 3.98 8.13 16.43
C GLY A 30 3.73 6.69 15.99
N ARG A 31 2.45 6.30 16.01
CA ARG A 31 2.00 4.98 15.59
C ARG A 31 2.10 4.82 14.09
N VAL A 32 2.83 3.82 13.64
CA VAL A 32 3.02 3.49 12.22
C VAL A 32 2.00 2.43 11.79
N VAL A 33 1.21 2.79 10.79
CA VAL A 33 0.25 1.90 10.13
C VAL A 33 0.86 1.35 8.85
N PHE A 34 0.61 0.09 8.58
CA PHE A 34 1.03 -0.60 7.38
C PHE A 34 -0.18 -1.18 6.65
N THR A 35 -0.24 -0.98 5.36
CA THR A 35 -1.13 -1.73 4.47
C THR A 35 -0.36 -2.20 3.25
N ASN A 36 -0.81 -3.29 2.62
CA ASN A 36 -0.19 -3.77 1.39
C ASN A 36 -1.21 -4.28 0.38
N GLY A 37 -0.81 -4.23 -0.88
CA GLY A 37 -1.59 -4.75 -2.00
C GLY A 37 -0.89 -4.56 -3.33
N VAL A 38 -1.54 -5.02 -4.39
CA VAL A 38 -1.05 -4.80 -5.76
C VAL A 38 -1.29 -3.34 -6.20
N PHE A 39 -2.43 -2.76 -5.88
CA PHE A 39 -2.83 -1.39 -6.24
C PHE A 39 -2.64 -1.10 -7.75
N ASP A 40 -3.09 -2.01 -8.60
CA ASP A 40 -2.84 -1.93 -10.04
C ASP A 40 -3.65 -0.79 -10.71
N LEU A 41 -4.96 -0.98 -10.90
CA LEU A 41 -5.86 0.09 -11.32
C LEU A 41 -6.62 0.60 -10.09
N LEU A 42 -6.36 1.86 -9.73
CA LEU A 42 -7.00 2.44 -8.55
C LEU A 42 -8.51 2.57 -8.75
N HIS A 43 -9.24 2.26 -7.69
CA HIS A 43 -10.69 2.34 -7.60
C HIS A 43 -11.11 2.71 -6.17
N PRO A 44 -12.38 3.10 -5.92
CA PRO A 44 -12.83 3.52 -4.59
C PRO A 44 -12.45 2.57 -3.45
N GLY A 45 -12.48 1.25 -3.66
CA GLY A 45 -12.06 0.30 -2.63
C GLY A 45 -10.60 0.45 -2.18
N HIS A 46 -9.70 0.87 -3.07
CA HIS A 46 -8.33 1.21 -2.67
C HIS A 46 -8.28 2.48 -1.82
N VAL A 47 -9.11 3.49 -2.16
CA VAL A 47 -9.23 4.70 -1.35
C VAL A 47 -9.76 4.39 0.04
N ASP A 48 -10.78 3.51 0.13
CA ASP A 48 -11.35 3.05 1.42
C ASP A 48 -10.27 2.46 2.32
N VAL A 49 -9.40 1.58 1.77
CA VAL A 49 -8.28 0.99 2.50
C VAL A 49 -7.31 2.05 2.99
N ILE A 50 -6.88 2.96 2.10
CA ILE A 50 -5.87 3.99 2.41
C ILE A 50 -6.41 4.94 3.48
N VAL A 51 -7.61 5.47 3.28
CA VAL A 51 -8.23 6.41 4.23
C VAL A 51 -8.59 5.70 5.54
N GLY A 52 -9.10 4.47 5.46
CA GLY A 52 -9.38 3.65 6.62
C GLY A 52 -8.12 3.35 7.43
N ALA A 53 -7.04 2.94 6.75
CA ALA A 53 -5.75 2.66 7.39
C ALA A 53 -5.21 3.90 8.13
N ARG A 54 -5.20 5.07 7.50
CA ARG A 54 -4.68 6.30 8.08
C ARG A 54 -5.34 6.69 9.41
N ARG A 55 -6.58 6.28 9.64
CA ARG A 55 -7.32 6.56 10.89
C ARG A 55 -6.79 5.78 12.10
N HIS A 56 -5.95 4.77 11.89
CA HIS A 56 -5.44 3.90 12.96
C HIS A 56 -4.04 4.29 13.46
N GLY A 57 -3.44 5.36 12.92
CA GLY A 57 -2.15 5.84 13.40
C GLY A 57 -1.75 7.21 12.84
N ASP A 58 -0.52 7.59 13.14
CA ASP A 58 0.01 8.92 12.85
C ASP A 58 0.66 8.99 11.47
N VAL A 59 1.22 7.88 10.99
CA VAL A 59 1.82 7.76 9.66
C VAL A 59 1.41 6.44 8.99
N LEU A 60 1.29 6.44 7.66
CA LEU A 60 0.88 5.30 6.86
C LEU A 60 1.95 4.91 5.84
N VAL A 61 2.40 3.67 5.94
CA VAL A 61 3.22 2.99 4.93
C VAL A 61 2.33 2.13 4.05
N VAL A 62 2.43 2.32 2.74
CA VAL A 62 1.79 1.45 1.75
C VAL A 62 2.86 0.62 1.06
N ALA A 63 2.82 -0.70 1.23
CA ALA A 63 3.72 -1.62 0.55
C ALA A 63 3.03 -2.24 -0.68
N ILE A 64 3.72 -2.23 -1.82
CA ILE A 64 3.18 -2.78 -3.07
C ILE A 64 4.06 -3.90 -3.60
N ASN A 65 3.43 -4.92 -4.19
CA ASN A 65 4.14 -5.98 -4.89
C ASN A 65 4.88 -5.42 -6.11
N SER A 66 6.11 -5.86 -6.34
CA SER A 66 6.83 -5.61 -7.61
C SER A 66 6.07 -6.17 -8.80
N ASP A 67 6.40 -5.72 -10.00
CA ASP A 67 5.78 -6.22 -11.22
C ASP A 67 5.96 -7.73 -11.38
N ASP A 68 7.14 -8.25 -11.05
CA ASP A 68 7.42 -9.68 -11.11
C ASP A 68 6.60 -10.47 -10.07
N SER A 69 6.46 -9.96 -8.85
CA SER A 69 5.58 -10.56 -7.84
C SER A 69 4.12 -10.58 -8.32
N VAL A 70 3.64 -9.49 -8.91
CA VAL A 70 2.27 -9.44 -9.45
C VAL A 70 2.07 -10.45 -10.59
N ARG A 71 3.04 -10.59 -11.50
CA ARG A 71 2.96 -11.60 -12.59
C ARG A 71 2.85 -13.02 -12.04
N ARG A 72 3.62 -13.35 -10.99
CA ARG A 72 3.53 -14.67 -10.34
C ARG A 72 2.16 -14.90 -9.69
N LEU A 73 1.60 -13.88 -9.06
CA LEU A 73 0.34 -13.99 -8.30
C LEU A 73 -0.93 -13.88 -9.16
N LYS A 74 -0.90 -13.10 -10.25
CA LYS A 74 -2.08 -12.73 -11.03
C LYS A 74 -2.01 -13.10 -12.51
N GLY A 75 -0.88 -13.63 -12.96
CA GLY A 75 -0.65 -14.02 -14.36
C GLY A 75 0.08 -12.97 -15.20
N PRO A 76 0.52 -13.35 -16.40
CA PRO A 76 1.47 -12.57 -17.20
C PRO A 76 0.91 -11.24 -17.73
N GLU A 77 -0.41 -11.08 -17.79
CA GLU A 77 -1.07 -9.84 -18.24
C GLU A 77 -1.19 -8.79 -17.13
N ARG A 78 -0.70 -9.10 -15.94
CA ARG A 78 -0.75 -8.21 -14.78
C ARG A 78 0.67 -7.93 -14.26
N PRO A 79 0.96 -6.74 -13.71
CA PRO A 79 0.04 -5.60 -13.56
C PRO A 79 -0.17 -4.86 -14.89
N VAL A 80 -1.23 -4.05 -14.96
CA VAL A 80 -1.48 -3.12 -16.09
C VAL A 80 -0.56 -1.90 -15.97
N ARG A 81 -0.33 -1.43 -14.73
CA ARG A 81 0.56 -0.32 -14.41
C ARG A 81 1.85 -0.84 -13.79
N THR A 82 2.98 -0.29 -14.22
CA THR A 82 4.29 -0.61 -13.65
C THR A 82 4.36 -0.27 -12.17
N GLU A 83 5.24 -0.94 -11.43
CA GLU A 83 5.44 -0.66 -9.99
C GLU A 83 5.82 0.81 -9.75
N ALA A 84 6.60 1.43 -10.65
CA ALA A 84 6.96 2.83 -10.56
C ALA A 84 5.74 3.76 -10.68
N GLU A 85 4.84 3.49 -11.65
CA GLU A 85 3.60 4.25 -11.81
C GLU A 85 2.66 4.06 -10.62
N ARG A 86 2.52 2.81 -10.13
CA ARG A 86 1.69 2.49 -8.97
C ARG A 86 2.19 3.19 -7.70
N ALA A 87 3.50 3.14 -7.46
CA ALA A 87 4.14 3.81 -6.33
C ALA A 87 3.96 5.33 -6.40
N TYR A 88 4.19 5.92 -7.57
CA TYR A 88 4.04 7.37 -7.78
C TYR A 88 2.63 7.86 -7.47
N VAL A 89 1.61 7.17 -7.99
CA VAL A 89 0.21 7.54 -7.75
C VAL A 89 -0.17 7.40 -6.28
N LEU A 90 0.26 6.31 -5.61
CA LEU A 90 0.02 6.11 -4.18
C LEU A 90 0.72 7.18 -3.31
N ALA A 91 1.94 7.55 -3.66
CA ALA A 91 2.69 8.59 -2.97
C ALA A 91 2.02 9.98 -3.06
N ALA A 92 1.20 10.22 -4.09
CA ALA A 92 0.45 11.47 -4.24
C ALA A 92 -0.75 11.59 -3.28
N PHE A 93 -1.18 10.49 -2.63
CA PHE A 93 -2.26 10.58 -1.64
C PHE A 93 -1.78 11.33 -0.39
N ALA A 94 -2.59 12.29 0.07
CA ALA A 94 -2.31 13.02 1.31
C ALA A 94 -2.24 12.11 2.55
N ALA A 95 -2.98 11.00 2.53
CA ALA A 95 -3.02 10.02 3.61
C ALA A 95 -1.79 9.10 3.68
N VAL A 96 -0.94 9.07 2.64
CA VAL A 96 0.23 8.19 2.52
C VAL A 96 1.50 8.95 2.87
N ASP A 97 2.33 8.40 3.74
CA ASP A 97 3.60 9.01 4.17
C ASP A 97 4.81 8.30 3.56
N ALA A 98 4.72 7.00 3.27
CA ALA A 98 5.76 6.24 2.60
C ALA A 98 5.16 5.15 1.70
N VAL A 99 5.82 4.88 0.57
CA VAL A 99 5.51 3.78 -0.34
C VAL A 99 6.76 2.93 -0.51
N VAL A 100 6.62 1.61 -0.35
CA VAL A 100 7.71 0.63 -0.49
C VAL A 100 7.32 -0.43 -1.50
N VAL A 101 8.22 -0.77 -2.41
CA VAL A 101 8.05 -1.90 -3.34
C VAL A 101 8.77 -3.12 -2.75
N PHE A 102 8.09 -4.27 -2.70
CA PHE A 102 8.67 -5.54 -2.27
C PHE A 102 8.56 -6.60 -3.36
N ALA A 103 9.58 -7.45 -3.49
CA ALA A 103 9.70 -8.43 -4.56
C ALA A 103 9.11 -9.81 -4.21
N GLU A 104 8.91 -10.07 -2.94
CA GLU A 104 8.37 -11.34 -2.42
C GLU A 104 6.88 -11.47 -2.73
N ASP A 105 6.36 -12.69 -2.68
CA ASP A 105 4.94 -12.95 -2.92
C ASP A 105 4.05 -12.52 -1.73
N THR A 106 4.66 -12.38 -0.56
CA THR A 106 3.99 -11.91 0.65
C THR A 106 4.74 -10.73 1.29
N PRO A 107 4.07 -9.85 2.04
CA PRO A 107 4.70 -8.69 2.66
C PRO A 107 5.46 -9.01 3.95
N LEU A 108 5.70 -10.29 4.29
CA LEU A 108 6.20 -10.70 5.60
C LEU A 108 7.55 -10.04 5.94
N GLU A 109 8.49 -10.04 4.99
CA GLU A 109 9.82 -9.46 5.21
C GLU A 109 9.73 -7.92 5.37
N ALA A 110 8.85 -7.25 4.64
CA ALA A 110 8.60 -5.82 4.83
C ALA A 110 8.01 -5.54 6.23
N VAL A 111 7.05 -6.36 6.68
CA VAL A 111 6.46 -6.24 8.03
C VAL A 111 7.52 -6.47 9.12
N ARG A 112 8.39 -7.48 8.96
CA ARG A 112 9.47 -7.77 9.91
C ARG A 112 10.49 -6.65 10.00
N ALA A 113 10.86 -6.07 8.85
CA ALA A 113 11.85 -5.00 8.77
C ALA A 113 11.29 -3.67 9.30
N LEU A 114 10.08 -3.29 8.92
CA LEU A 114 9.44 -2.02 9.30
C LEU A 114 8.85 -2.02 10.70
N GLN A 115 8.49 -3.19 11.22
CA GLN A 115 7.88 -3.34 12.55
C GLN A 115 6.71 -2.35 12.78
N PRO A 116 5.67 -2.36 11.94
CA PRO A 116 4.54 -1.46 12.12
C PRO A 116 3.79 -1.76 13.42
N ASP A 117 3.11 -0.74 13.95
CA ASP A 117 2.27 -0.88 15.13
C ASP A 117 0.89 -1.41 14.78
N VAL A 118 0.42 -1.15 13.56
CA VAL A 118 -0.88 -1.61 13.06
C VAL A 118 -0.74 -2.12 11.63
N ILE A 119 -1.33 -3.29 11.34
CA ILE A 119 -1.59 -3.74 9.97
C ILE A 119 -3.06 -3.51 9.66
N VAL A 120 -3.34 -2.90 8.52
CA VAL A 120 -4.70 -2.73 8.02
C VAL A 120 -4.87 -3.47 6.70
N LYS A 121 -5.97 -4.20 6.57
CA LYS A 121 -6.41 -4.85 5.34
C LYS A 121 -7.83 -4.43 4.98
N GLY A 122 -8.10 -4.31 3.69
CA GLY A 122 -9.44 -4.04 3.20
C GLY A 122 -10.15 -5.29 2.71
N GLY A 123 -11.42 -5.48 3.06
CA GLY A 123 -12.25 -6.58 2.60
C GLY A 123 -12.60 -7.61 3.66
N ASP A 124 -13.02 -8.79 3.21
CA ASP A 124 -13.51 -9.87 4.06
C ASP A 124 -12.35 -10.80 4.50
N TYR A 125 -11.34 -10.25 5.15
CA TYR A 125 -10.24 -11.04 5.70
C TYR A 125 -10.51 -11.46 7.14
N HIS A 126 -10.14 -12.69 7.46
CA HIS A 126 -9.98 -13.11 8.85
C HIS A 126 -8.63 -12.58 9.37
N GLU A 127 -8.66 -11.80 10.43
CA GLU A 127 -7.45 -11.18 11.00
C GLU A 127 -6.31 -12.18 11.26
N ALA A 128 -6.65 -13.42 11.67
CA ALA A 128 -5.68 -14.46 11.94
C ALA A 128 -4.92 -14.96 10.69
N THR A 129 -5.48 -14.75 9.49
CA THR A 129 -4.87 -15.19 8.22
C THR A 129 -4.07 -14.08 7.54
N ILE A 130 -4.08 -12.88 8.10
CA ILE A 130 -3.33 -11.75 7.54
C ILE A 130 -1.84 -11.95 7.78
N VAL A 131 -1.07 -11.95 6.71
CA VAL A 131 0.40 -12.10 6.78
C VAL A 131 1.00 -10.97 7.60
N GLY A 132 1.86 -11.32 8.57
CA GLY A 132 2.45 -10.38 9.52
C GLY A 132 1.62 -10.12 10.77
N ALA A 133 0.40 -10.67 10.87
CA ALA A 133 -0.46 -10.49 12.04
C ALA A 133 0.19 -10.99 13.35
N ALA A 134 0.85 -12.15 13.28
CA ALA A 134 1.55 -12.73 14.43
C ALA A 134 2.71 -11.83 14.89
N GLU A 135 3.50 -11.33 13.95
CA GLU A 135 4.63 -10.44 14.20
C GLU A 135 4.20 -9.13 14.87
N VAL A 136 3.13 -8.52 14.38
CA VAL A 136 2.62 -7.27 14.93
C VAL A 136 2.04 -7.50 16.32
N ARG A 137 1.22 -8.53 16.52
CA ARG A 137 0.63 -8.86 17.82
C ARG A 137 1.68 -9.21 18.88
N ALA A 138 2.74 -9.93 18.50
CA ALA A 138 3.83 -10.27 19.41
C ALA A 138 4.54 -9.06 20.00
N ARG A 139 4.45 -7.90 19.32
CA ARG A 139 4.99 -6.61 19.79
C ARG A 139 3.93 -5.71 20.45
N GLY A 140 2.73 -6.22 20.71
CA GLY A 140 1.62 -5.45 21.29
C GLY A 140 0.85 -4.59 20.28
N GLY A 141 1.10 -4.76 18.99
CA GLY A 141 0.39 -4.06 17.93
C GLY A 141 -0.96 -4.71 17.57
N HIS A 142 -1.65 -4.15 16.58
CA HIS A 142 -3.01 -4.53 16.22
C HIS A 142 -3.13 -4.85 14.74
N VAL A 143 -4.14 -5.67 14.42
CA VAL A 143 -4.56 -5.95 13.05
C VAL A 143 -6.00 -5.49 12.89
N VAL A 144 -6.28 -4.77 11.83
CA VAL A 144 -7.61 -4.19 11.56
C VAL A 144 -8.05 -4.55 10.16
N VAL A 145 -9.30 -4.93 10.02
CA VAL A 145 -9.95 -5.12 8.71
C VAL A 145 -10.93 -3.97 8.49
N VAL A 146 -10.76 -3.24 7.38
CA VAL A 146 -11.66 -2.15 7.02
C VAL A 146 -12.62 -2.59 5.92
N PRO A 147 -13.91 -2.21 6.00
CA PRO A 147 -14.87 -2.53 4.98
C PRO A 147 -14.53 -1.82 3.67
N LEU A 148 -14.85 -2.43 2.54
CA LEU A 148 -14.67 -1.86 1.22
C LEU A 148 -16.01 -1.51 0.60
N THR A 149 -16.01 -0.52 -0.29
CA THR A 149 -17.16 -0.23 -1.16
C THR A 149 -17.49 -1.47 -2.01
N PRO A 150 -18.71 -2.03 -1.93
CA PRO A 150 -19.08 -3.23 -2.67
C PRO A 150 -18.91 -3.08 -4.19
N GLY A 151 -18.56 -4.18 -4.88
CA GLY A 151 -18.49 -4.22 -6.34
C GLY A 151 -17.27 -3.53 -6.94
N GLN A 152 -16.30 -3.12 -6.13
CA GLN A 152 -15.08 -2.46 -6.59
C GLN A 152 -13.90 -3.44 -6.61
N SER A 153 -13.40 -3.75 -7.82
CA SER A 153 -12.16 -4.52 -7.98
C SER A 153 -11.47 -4.18 -9.29
N THR A 154 -10.15 -4.29 -9.33
CA THR A 154 -9.37 -4.16 -10.58
C THR A 154 -9.82 -5.17 -11.62
N THR A 155 -10.15 -6.40 -11.21
CA THR A 155 -10.64 -7.46 -12.09
C THR A 155 -11.93 -7.02 -12.79
N SER A 156 -12.91 -6.51 -12.06
CA SER A 156 -14.18 -6.07 -12.65
C SER A 156 -14.03 -4.85 -13.58
N ILE A 157 -13.03 -4.01 -13.33
CA ILE A 157 -12.70 -2.91 -14.25
C ILE A 157 -12.17 -3.46 -15.58
N ILE A 158 -11.20 -4.39 -15.52
CA ILE A 158 -10.60 -5.02 -16.72
C ILE A 158 -11.67 -5.77 -17.52
N GLU A 159 -12.53 -6.55 -16.86
CA GLU A 159 -13.62 -7.29 -17.52
C GLU A 159 -14.59 -6.36 -18.24
N ARG A 160 -14.98 -5.26 -17.63
CA ARG A 160 -15.84 -4.23 -18.27
C ARG A 160 -15.18 -3.61 -19.50
N LEU A 161 -13.88 -3.31 -19.44
CA LEU A 161 -13.16 -2.75 -20.57
C LEU A 161 -13.06 -3.76 -21.73
N ARG A 162 -12.87 -5.04 -21.45
CA ARG A 162 -12.85 -6.11 -22.46
C ARG A 162 -14.22 -6.36 -23.10
N GLY A 163 -15.29 -6.28 -22.31
CA GLY A 163 -16.67 -6.50 -22.80
C GLY A 163 -17.22 -5.40 -23.70
N HIS A 164 -16.58 -4.22 -23.79
CA HIS A 164 -16.99 -3.13 -24.67
C HIS A 164 -16.34 -3.21 -26.08
N HIS A 165 -15.56 -4.25 -26.37
CA HIS A 165 -14.90 -4.49 -27.65
C HIS A 165 -15.51 -5.67 -28.44
N SER A 166 -16.74 -6.06 -28.10
CA SER A 166 -17.50 -7.14 -28.78
C SER A 166 -18.68 -6.59 -29.55
#